data_507456fadbe075e616e26209df678913
#
_entry.id   507456fadbe075e616e26209df678913
#
_cell.length_a   1.000
_cell.length_b   1.000
_cell.length_c   1.000
_cell.angle_alpha   90.00
_cell.angle_beta   90.00
_cell.angle_gamma   90.00
#
_symmetry.space_group_name_H-M   'P 1'
#
loop_
_entity.id
_entity.type
_entity.pdbx_description
1 polymer ?
#
loop_
_entity_poly.entity_id
_entity_poly.type
_entity_poly.pdbx_seq_one_letter_code
_entity_poly.pdbx_strand_id
1 'polypeptide(L)'
;VTMSRGKPLPVGPTARLKDGMSWEKLSTMTPEDIKEKNVFPYLPLPHPNHATGGMLFSQIQVEKFPRLKRFDLDFDIPEYFLPEFPPAIFLTTHKDKGDVSQGKVVTLENYYELFNGLLNPKQLEGLRLLVTQFPQQQFNATADRKSEKPSQGVTCFDCHLNGHTSAATHLVGDIRPQSHRNRLDTPTLRGVNIQRLFGSQRALKSIEDFTEFEQRAAYFDGDILTAIKKGTNILERGSQVHFMAEFQSLLDFPPAPKLDIFGRLDTKKATDSEIRGQAIFFSKGKCFKCHPAPYYTDNLMHDLQVERFYKPQVINGQYIRAEGPIKTFPLRGIKDSPPYLHDGRLLTLEDTVEFFNLVLETNLNVEEKNDLVAFLRQL
;
A
#
# COMPACT_ATOMS: atom_id res chain seq x y z
N VAL A 1 18.84 8.35 6.74
CA VAL A 1 18.06 7.09 6.80
C VAL A 1 17.62 6.73 5.39
N THR A 2 17.70 5.44 5.05
CA THR A 2 17.42 4.94 3.71
C THR A 2 16.40 3.81 3.75
N MET A 3 15.75 3.54 2.63
CA MET A 3 14.98 2.35 2.37
C MET A 3 15.90 1.11 2.34
N SER A 4 15.35 -0.08 2.21
CA SER A 4 16.08 -1.36 2.33
C SER A 4 17.20 -1.55 1.34
N ARG A 5 17.18 -0.89 0.16
CA ARG A 5 18.24 -0.96 -0.85
C ARG A 5 19.04 0.33 -1.02
N GLY A 6 18.82 1.31 -0.17
CA GLY A 6 19.63 2.50 -0.11
C GLY A 6 19.04 3.77 -0.69
N LYS A 7 17.83 3.74 -1.28
CA LYS A 7 17.15 4.98 -1.67
C LYS A 7 16.93 5.86 -0.46
N PRO A 8 17.26 7.17 -0.51
CA PRO A 8 16.95 8.09 0.57
C PRO A 8 15.46 8.11 0.89
N LEU A 9 15.12 8.09 2.17
CA LEU A 9 13.73 8.27 2.59
C LEU A 9 13.29 9.71 2.29
N PRO A 10 12.09 9.89 1.76
CA PRO A 10 11.51 11.22 1.67
C PRO A 10 11.27 11.76 3.09
N VAL A 11 11.53 13.06 3.26
CA VAL A 11 11.38 13.76 4.52
C VAL A 11 10.47 14.97 4.36
N GLY A 12 9.70 15.26 5.38
CA GLY A 12 8.74 16.35 5.42
C GLY A 12 8.44 16.76 6.85
N PRO A 13 7.33 17.50 7.09
CA PRO A 13 6.04 17.50 6.37
C PRO A 13 6.09 18.24 5.04
N THR A 14 5.37 17.72 4.06
CA THR A 14 5.30 18.29 2.70
C THR A 14 4.04 19.09 2.45
N ALA A 15 2.99 18.88 3.24
CA ALA A 15 1.75 19.60 3.11
C ALA A 15 1.94 21.11 3.32
N ARG A 16 1.37 21.91 2.42
CA ARG A 16 1.41 23.36 2.51
C ARG A 16 0.25 23.85 3.38
N LEU A 17 0.59 24.55 4.45
CA LEU A 17 -0.39 25.23 5.26
C LEU A 17 -0.78 26.59 4.62
N LYS A 18 -2.00 27.05 4.90
CA LYS A 18 -2.43 28.38 4.48
C LYS A 18 -1.63 29.46 5.21
N ASP A 19 -1.52 30.63 4.60
CA ASP A 19 -0.80 31.78 5.16
C ASP A 19 -1.28 32.08 6.57
N GLY A 20 -0.29 32.33 7.49
CA GLY A 20 -0.56 32.55 8.88
C GLY A 20 -0.96 31.33 9.73
N MET A 21 -0.89 30.13 9.15
CA MET A 21 -1.12 28.86 9.85
C MET A 21 0.23 28.19 10.16
N SER A 22 0.37 27.67 11.39
CA SER A 22 1.47 26.76 11.76
C SER A 22 0.91 25.40 12.18
N TRP A 23 1.78 24.38 12.20
CA TRP A 23 1.38 23.04 12.67
C TRP A 23 0.90 23.06 14.13
N GLU A 24 1.56 23.86 14.98
CA GLU A 24 1.18 24.03 16.39
C GLU A 24 -0.21 24.63 16.51
N LYS A 25 -0.48 25.69 15.73
CA LYS A 25 -1.79 26.35 15.71
C LYS A 25 -2.87 25.40 15.20
N LEU A 26 -2.58 24.67 14.11
CA LEU A 26 -3.52 23.74 13.52
C LEU A 26 -3.86 22.60 14.48
N SER A 27 -2.88 22.05 15.21
CA SER A 27 -3.06 20.94 16.15
C SER A 27 -3.90 21.30 17.39
N THR A 28 -4.03 22.60 17.69
CA THR A 28 -4.86 23.09 18.81
C THR A 28 -6.27 23.50 18.40
N MET A 29 -6.59 23.47 17.10
CA MET A 29 -7.92 23.81 16.60
C MET A 29 -8.86 22.61 16.71
N THR A 30 -10.15 22.88 16.90
CA THR A 30 -11.18 21.85 16.83
C THR A 30 -11.41 21.41 15.37
N PRO A 31 -11.92 20.21 15.13
CA PRO A 31 -12.29 19.77 13.78
C PRO A 31 -13.25 20.75 13.08
N GLU A 32 -14.21 21.30 13.83
CA GLU A 32 -15.18 22.28 13.33
C GLU A 32 -14.50 23.56 12.87
N ASP A 33 -13.56 24.10 13.67
CA ASP A 33 -12.78 25.28 13.30
C ASP A 33 -11.91 25.05 12.07
N ILE A 34 -11.27 23.87 11.98
CA ILE A 34 -10.46 23.47 10.82
C ILE A 34 -11.34 23.41 9.56
N LYS A 35 -12.51 22.80 9.68
CA LYS A 35 -13.50 22.68 8.61
C LYS A 35 -14.06 24.04 8.18
N GLU A 36 -14.47 24.87 9.12
CA GLU A 36 -15.04 26.19 8.84
C GLU A 36 -14.04 27.08 8.11
N LYS A 37 -12.81 27.15 8.61
CA LYS A 37 -11.71 27.92 8.02
C LYS A 37 -11.12 27.26 6.76
N ASN A 38 -11.55 26.03 6.47
CA ASN A 38 -11.09 25.24 5.33
C ASN A 38 -9.54 25.17 5.27
N VAL A 39 -8.94 24.75 6.37
CA VAL A 39 -7.47 24.70 6.54
C VAL A 39 -6.92 23.28 6.71
N PHE A 40 -7.74 22.22 6.54
CA PHE A 40 -7.27 20.85 6.58
C PHE A 40 -6.32 20.59 5.40
N PRO A 41 -5.05 20.17 5.64
CA PRO A 41 -4.05 20.11 4.57
C PRO A 41 -4.01 18.77 3.82
N TYR A 42 -4.72 17.74 4.32
CA TYR A 42 -4.65 16.36 3.81
C TYR A 42 -5.96 15.91 3.19
N LEU A 43 -6.38 16.61 2.13
CA LEU A 43 -7.59 16.26 1.40
C LEU A 43 -7.43 14.95 0.63
N PRO A 44 -8.50 14.17 0.43
CA PRO A 44 -8.48 13.02 -0.46
C PRO A 44 -7.96 13.39 -1.84
N LEU A 45 -7.13 12.51 -2.41
CA LEU A 45 -6.58 12.73 -3.74
C LEU A 45 -7.60 12.33 -4.81
N PRO A 46 -7.95 13.24 -5.75
CA PRO A 46 -8.71 12.86 -6.91
C PRO A 46 -7.84 12.04 -7.87
N HIS A 47 -8.45 11.16 -8.61
CA HIS A 47 -7.80 10.58 -9.76
C HIS A 47 -7.96 11.50 -10.96
N PRO A 48 -6.87 11.99 -11.61
CA PRO A 48 -6.96 12.97 -12.69
C PRO A 48 -7.75 12.47 -13.89
N ASN A 49 -7.66 11.18 -14.22
CA ASN A 49 -8.31 10.55 -15.36
C ASN A 49 -9.38 9.51 -14.94
N HIS A 50 -10.10 9.78 -13.85
CA HIS A 50 -11.01 8.80 -13.27
C HIS A 50 -12.15 8.35 -14.22
N ALA A 51 -12.47 9.12 -15.22
CA ALA A 51 -13.50 8.77 -16.20
C ALA A 51 -12.98 7.82 -17.30
N THR A 52 -11.66 7.78 -17.54
CA THR A 52 -11.06 7.07 -18.67
C THR A 52 -10.02 6.05 -18.25
N GLY A 53 -9.33 6.27 -17.14
CA GLY A 53 -8.23 5.43 -16.67
C GLY A 53 -8.65 4.43 -15.59
N GLY A 54 -7.99 3.29 -15.56
CA GLY A 54 -8.16 2.26 -14.54
C GLY A 54 -6.92 2.04 -13.68
N MET A 55 -5.75 2.38 -14.19
CA MET A 55 -4.47 2.17 -13.51
C MET A 55 -3.50 3.30 -13.84
N LEU A 56 -2.72 3.69 -12.83
CA LEU A 56 -1.60 4.62 -12.97
C LEU A 56 -0.32 3.92 -12.48
N PHE A 57 0.72 4.01 -13.29
CA PHE A 57 2.04 3.48 -12.94
C PHE A 57 3.04 4.62 -12.85
N SER A 58 4.09 4.46 -12.04
CA SER A 58 5.18 5.41 -11.98
C SER A 58 5.93 5.49 -13.32
N GLN A 59 6.47 6.67 -13.65
CA GLN A 59 7.19 6.89 -14.92
C GLN A 59 8.35 5.92 -15.09
N ILE A 60 9.16 5.71 -14.05
CA ILE A 60 10.31 4.78 -14.10
C ILE A 60 9.87 3.36 -14.45
N GLN A 61 8.70 2.94 -13.97
CA GLN A 61 8.17 1.61 -14.29
C GLN A 61 7.71 1.52 -15.74
N VAL A 62 7.04 2.55 -16.25
CA VAL A 62 6.58 2.58 -17.65
C VAL A 62 7.77 2.66 -18.62
N GLU A 63 8.83 3.37 -18.27
CA GLU A 63 10.08 3.39 -19.04
C GLU A 63 10.73 2.01 -19.08
N LYS A 64 10.73 1.29 -17.95
CA LYS A 64 11.26 -0.08 -17.86
C LYS A 64 10.39 -1.10 -18.60
N PHE A 65 9.08 -0.92 -18.56
CA PHE A 65 8.09 -1.82 -19.16
C PHE A 65 7.19 -1.06 -20.14
N PRO A 66 7.65 -0.77 -21.38
CA PRO A 66 6.90 0.04 -22.37
C PRO A 66 5.50 -0.49 -22.68
N ARG A 67 5.19 -1.78 -22.39
CA ARG A 67 3.87 -2.36 -22.51
C ARG A 67 2.82 -1.70 -21.61
N LEU A 68 3.26 -1.02 -20.54
CA LEU A 68 2.38 -0.30 -19.62
C LEU A 68 1.99 1.10 -20.11
N LYS A 69 2.57 1.61 -21.20
CA LYS A 69 2.29 2.95 -21.76
C LYS A 69 0.83 3.21 -22.14
N ARG A 70 0.04 2.15 -22.32
CA ARG A 70 -1.39 2.27 -22.65
C ARG A 70 -2.26 2.56 -21.44
N PHE A 71 -1.73 2.40 -20.22
CA PHE A 71 -2.38 2.80 -18.99
C PHE A 71 -2.02 4.24 -18.67
N ASP A 72 -2.83 4.87 -17.80
CA ASP A 72 -2.52 6.19 -17.31
C ASP A 72 -1.22 6.18 -16.52
N LEU A 73 -0.53 7.31 -16.52
CA LEU A 73 0.70 7.50 -15.76
C LEU A 73 0.44 8.34 -14.53
N ASP A 74 1.00 7.95 -13.41
CA ASP A 74 0.97 8.75 -12.20
C ASP A 74 2.12 9.75 -12.19
N PHE A 75 1.85 10.95 -12.71
CA PHE A 75 2.80 12.06 -12.66
C PHE A 75 2.55 13.01 -11.50
N ASP A 76 1.52 12.77 -10.67
CA ASP A 76 1.14 13.65 -9.56
C ASP A 76 2.13 13.52 -8.40
N ILE A 77 2.75 12.34 -8.26
CA ILE A 77 3.68 12.04 -7.19
C ILE A 77 5.08 11.96 -7.78
N PRO A 78 5.99 12.90 -7.43
CA PRO A 78 7.37 12.82 -7.85
C PRO A 78 8.03 11.52 -7.37
N GLU A 79 8.92 10.97 -8.19
CA GLU A 79 9.62 9.69 -7.90
C GLU A 79 10.33 9.67 -6.55
N TYR A 80 10.78 10.83 -6.06
CA TYR A 80 11.38 10.97 -4.73
C TYR A 80 10.48 10.39 -3.62
N PHE A 81 9.15 10.51 -3.75
CA PHE A 81 8.15 10.05 -2.79
C PHE A 81 7.60 8.65 -3.07
N LEU A 82 8.17 7.93 -4.01
CA LEU A 82 7.76 6.56 -4.35
C LEU A 82 8.67 5.52 -3.68
N PRO A 83 8.27 4.24 -3.61
CA PRO A 83 9.15 3.16 -3.17
C PRO A 83 10.41 3.03 -4.01
N GLU A 84 11.37 2.23 -3.54
CA GLU A 84 12.55 1.88 -4.35
C GLU A 84 12.13 1.12 -5.62
N PHE A 85 12.87 1.36 -6.69
CA PHE A 85 12.71 0.60 -7.93
C PHE A 85 14.02 -0.11 -8.31
N PRO A 86 14.04 -1.45 -8.33
CA PRO A 86 13.05 -2.37 -7.79
C PRO A 86 13.15 -2.51 -6.26
N PRO A 87 12.07 -2.88 -5.56
CA PRO A 87 12.15 -3.16 -4.13
C PRO A 87 12.81 -4.51 -3.85
N ALA A 88 13.39 -4.65 -2.66
CA ALA A 88 13.95 -5.89 -2.17
C ALA A 88 12.87 -6.95 -1.88
N ILE A 89 13.20 -8.23 -2.06
CA ILE A 89 12.36 -9.37 -1.66
C ILE A 89 12.99 -10.05 -0.45
N PHE A 90 12.21 -10.18 0.61
CA PHE A 90 12.57 -10.94 1.81
C PHE A 90 11.65 -12.14 1.95
N LEU A 91 12.20 -13.30 2.36
CA LEU A 91 11.44 -14.54 2.52
C LEU A 91 11.45 -15.01 3.97
N THR A 92 10.29 -15.41 4.49
CA THR A 92 10.14 -15.96 5.85
C THR A 92 10.97 -17.20 6.07
N THR A 93 11.20 -18.01 5.03
CA THR A 93 11.96 -19.25 5.04
C THR A 93 13.47 -19.06 4.89
N HIS A 94 13.92 -17.87 4.46
CA HIS A 94 15.33 -17.57 4.17
C HIS A 94 15.74 -16.19 4.69
N LYS A 95 15.49 -15.94 5.97
CA LYS A 95 15.81 -14.65 6.61
C LYS A 95 17.30 -14.30 6.58
N ASP A 96 18.16 -15.31 6.49
CA ASP A 96 19.62 -15.20 6.38
C ASP A 96 20.10 -14.67 5.02
N LYS A 97 19.28 -14.78 3.99
CA LYS A 97 19.66 -14.39 2.62
C LYS A 97 19.50 -12.90 2.31
N GLY A 98 18.76 -12.15 3.16
CA GLY A 98 18.45 -10.76 2.84
C GLY A 98 17.61 -10.63 1.57
N ASP A 99 17.97 -9.70 0.68
CA ASP A 99 17.30 -9.49 -0.60
C ASP A 99 17.57 -10.62 -1.59
N VAL A 100 16.61 -11.54 -1.72
CA VAL A 100 16.72 -12.67 -2.67
C VAL A 100 16.52 -12.28 -4.13
N SER A 101 16.03 -11.07 -4.42
CA SER A 101 15.94 -10.55 -5.80
C SER A 101 17.30 -10.10 -6.35
N GLN A 102 18.35 -10.04 -5.53
CA GLN A 102 19.68 -9.56 -5.89
C GLN A 102 19.67 -8.19 -6.58
N GLY A 103 18.72 -7.35 -6.21
CA GLY A 103 18.56 -6.03 -6.79
C GLY A 103 17.93 -5.99 -8.17
N LYS A 104 17.36 -7.09 -8.65
CA LYS A 104 16.71 -7.17 -9.96
C LYS A 104 15.19 -7.07 -9.83
N VAL A 105 14.54 -6.56 -10.87
CA VAL A 105 13.10 -6.78 -11.06
C VAL A 105 12.90 -8.24 -11.42
N VAL A 106 12.03 -8.93 -10.70
CA VAL A 106 11.69 -10.32 -10.99
C VAL A 106 10.68 -10.36 -12.13
N THR A 107 11.03 -11.08 -13.17
CA THR A 107 10.24 -11.25 -14.40
C THR A 107 10.15 -12.71 -14.79
N LEU A 108 9.33 -13.01 -15.81
CA LEU A 108 9.20 -14.38 -16.33
C LEU A 108 10.54 -14.92 -16.87
N GLU A 109 11.42 -14.05 -17.32
CA GLU A 109 12.72 -14.44 -17.90
C GLU A 109 13.77 -14.81 -16.85
N ASN A 110 13.67 -14.25 -15.62
CA ASN A 110 14.73 -14.44 -14.60
C ASN A 110 14.27 -15.10 -13.29
N TYR A 111 12.96 -15.31 -13.09
CA TYR A 111 12.44 -15.84 -11.82
C TYR A 111 13.05 -17.19 -11.46
N TYR A 112 13.24 -18.08 -12.45
CA TYR A 112 13.79 -19.41 -12.21
C TYR A 112 15.24 -19.34 -11.75
N GLU A 113 16.09 -18.55 -12.43
CA GLU A 113 17.48 -18.39 -12.05
C GLU A 113 17.65 -17.83 -10.63
N LEU A 114 16.82 -16.85 -10.29
CA LEU A 114 16.89 -16.18 -8.99
C LEU A 114 16.38 -17.05 -7.82
N PHE A 115 15.39 -17.90 -8.06
CA PHE A 115 14.66 -18.59 -6.99
C PHE A 115 14.80 -20.10 -6.98
N ASN A 116 15.48 -20.70 -7.97
CA ASN A 116 15.78 -22.12 -7.97
C ASN A 116 16.62 -22.50 -6.74
N GLY A 117 16.18 -23.52 -6.02
CA GLY A 117 16.82 -23.94 -4.77
C GLY A 117 16.39 -23.14 -3.52
N LEU A 118 15.65 -22.04 -3.66
CA LEU A 118 15.06 -21.29 -2.56
C LEU A 118 13.60 -21.66 -2.31
N LEU A 119 12.88 -22.05 -3.35
CA LEU A 119 11.45 -22.32 -3.33
C LEU A 119 11.18 -23.80 -3.65
N ASN A 120 10.15 -24.36 -3.03
CA ASN A 120 9.63 -25.66 -3.45
C ASN A 120 8.88 -25.52 -4.80
N PRO A 121 8.56 -26.63 -5.49
CA PRO A 121 7.94 -26.58 -6.81
C PRO A 121 6.61 -25.79 -6.87
N LYS A 122 5.77 -25.88 -5.84
CA LYS A 122 4.49 -25.13 -5.80
C LYS A 122 4.72 -23.63 -5.67
N GLN A 123 5.64 -23.24 -4.79
CA GLN A 123 6.01 -21.85 -4.56
C GLN A 123 6.67 -21.22 -5.79
N LEU A 124 7.54 -21.99 -6.47
CA LEU A 124 8.20 -21.55 -7.69
C LEU A 124 7.20 -21.35 -8.83
N GLU A 125 6.24 -22.28 -8.97
CA GLU A 125 5.14 -22.15 -9.93
C GLU A 125 4.23 -20.95 -9.57
N GLY A 126 3.95 -20.74 -8.29
CA GLY A 126 3.22 -19.58 -7.81
C GLY A 126 3.90 -18.26 -8.20
N LEU A 127 5.21 -18.16 -8.01
CA LEU A 127 5.99 -17.01 -8.46
C LEU A 127 5.92 -16.85 -9.99
N ARG A 128 6.09 -17.91 -10.75
CA ARG A 128 5.96 -17.89 -12.22
C ARG A 128 4.62 -17.30 -12.66
N LEU A 129 3.53 -17.73 -12.01
CA LEU A 129 2.19 -17.21 -12.30
C LEU A 129 2.05 -15.72 -11.97
N LEU A 130 2.61 -15.26 -10.85
CA LEU A 130 2.57 -13.84 -10.45
C LEU A 130 3.32 -12.91 -11.41
N VAL A 131 4.34 -13.41 -12.12
CA VAL A 131 5.07 -12.65 -13.14
C VAL A 131 4.62 -12.95 -14.58
N THR A 132 3.63 -13.83 -14.76
CA THR A 132 3.02 -14.11 -16.06
C THR A 132 1.99 -13.04 -16.40
N GLN A 133 1.99 -12.58 -17.65
CA GLN A 133 1.02 -11.61 -18.13
C GLN A 133 -0.36 -12.26 -18.30
N PHE A 134 -1.37 -11.61 -17.74
CA PHE A 134 -2.77 -12.00 -17.94
C PHE A 134 -3.44 -11.03 -18.91
N PRO A 135 -4.29 -11.51 -19.84
CA PRO A 135 -5.07 -10.63 -20.70
C PRO A 135 -6.01 -9.77 -19.84
N GLN A 136 -5.86 -8.47 -19.93
CA GLN A 136 -6.75 -7.53 -19.24
C GLN A 136 -7.52 -6.73 -20.28
N GLN A 137 -8.81 -6.99 -20.40
CA GLN A 137 -9.68 -6.25 -21.31
C GLN A 137 -10.42 -5.10 -20.61
N GLN A 138 -10.68 -5.25 -19.32
CA GLN A 138 -11.36 -4.24 -18.50
C GLN A 138 -10.79 -4.27 -17.09
N PHE A 139 -10.61 -3.10 -16.53
CA PHE A 139 -10.31 -2.95 -15.11
C PHE A 139 -11.62 -2.57 -14.40
N ASN A 140 -12.31 -3.54 -13.82
CA ASN A 140 -13.72 -3.50 -13.40
C ASN A 140 -14.74 -3.45 -14.56
N ALA A 141 -15.90 -4.00 -14.31
CA ALA A 141 -16.99 -4.17 -15.31
C ALA A 141 -17.76 -2.89 -15.66
N THR A 142 -17.19 -1.72 -15.47
CA THR A 142 -17.84 -0.44 -15.81
C THR A 142 -17.42 0.01 -17.22
N ALA A 143 -18.36 0.49 -18.02
CA ALA A 143 -18.15 0.84 -19.44
C ALA A 143 -17.04 1.87 -19.66
N ASP A 144 -16.79 2.72 -18.69
CA ASP A 144 -15.80 3.78 -18.69
C ASP A 144 -14.37 3.34 -18.34
N ARG A 145 -14.18 2.05 -18.05
CA ARG A 145 -12.88 1.44 -17.77
C ARG A 145 -12.46 0.41 -18.82
N LYS A 146 -13.09 0.46 -19.97
CA LYS A 146 -12.70 -0.37 -21.10
C LYS A 146 -11.41 0.15 -21.68
N SER A 147 -10.42 -0.73 -21.79
CA SER A 147 -9.29 -0.48 -22.67
C SER A 147 -9.81 -0.42 -24.12
N GLU A 148 -9.53 0.66 -24.83
CA GLU A 148 -9.89 0.81 -26.25
C GLU A 148 -9.16 -0.19 -27.15
N LYS A 149 -8.07 -0.77 -26.67
CA LYS A 149 -7.25 -1.74 -27.41
C LYS A 149 -7.15 -3.05 -26.64
N PRO A 150 -7.00 -4.18 -27.34
CA PRO A 150 -6.70 -5.46 -26.70
C PRO A 150 -5.52 -5.31 -25.75
N SER A 151 -5.69 -5.78 -24.52
CA SER A 151 -4.68 -5.69 -23.50
C SER A 151 -3.47 -6.58 -23.86
N GLN A 152 -2.27 -6.03 -23.77
CA GLN A 152 -1.05 -6.83 -23.81
C GLN A 152 -0.83 -7.63 -22.52
N GLY A 153 -1.69 -7.42 -21.52
CA GLY A 153 -1.61 -8.03 -20.23
C GLY A 153 -0.80 -7.22 -19.22
N VAL A 154 -1.16 -7.40 -17.97
CA VAL A 154 -0.38 -6.98 -16.80
C VAL A 154 -0.04 -8.22 -15.99
N THR A 155 0.95 -8.12 -15.14
CA THR A 155 1.29 -9.15 -14.15
C THR A 155 0.87 -8.68 -12.77
N CYS A 156 0.72 -9.58 -11.82
CA CYS A 156 0.52 -9.18 -10.41
C CYS A 156 1.67 -8.30 -9.91
N PHE A 157 2.90 -8.60 -10.36
CA PHE A 157 4.09 -7.83 -10.02
C PHE A 157 4.21 -6.47 -10.73
N ASP A 158 3.32 -6.11 -11.63
CA ASP A 158 3.28 -4.73 -12.13
C ASP A 158 2.77 -3.76 -11.07
N CYS A 159 1.77 -4.15 -10.27
CA CYS A 159 1.30 -3.35 -9.14
C CYS A 159 2.06 -3.71 -7.86
N HIS A 160 2.18 -5.01 -7.57
CA HIS A 160 2.92 -5.53 -6.41
C HIS A 160 4.37 -5.86 -6.78
N LEU A 161 5.11 -4.85 -7.21
CA LEU A 161 6.46 -5.01 -7.75
C LEU A 161 7.37 -5.76 -6.77
N ASN A 162 7.95 -6.88 -7.22
CA ASN A 162 8.76 -7.76 -6.38
C ASN A 162 8.07 -8.18 -5.06
N GLY A 163 6.73 -8.37 -5.09
CA GLY A 163 5.96 -8.71 -3.90
C GLY A 163 5.82 -7.56 -2.89
N HIS A 164 6.27 -6.35 -3.26
CA HIS A 164 6.07 -5.14 -2.49
C HIS A 164 5.00 -4.26 -3.15
N THR A 165 5.26 -2.99 -3.34
CA THR A 165 4.43 -2.06 -4.10
C THR A 165 5.30 -1.22 -5.02
N SER A 166 4.75 -0.81 -6.14
CA SER A 166 5.32 0.23 -7.01
C SER A 166 4.69 1.59 -6.77
N ALA A 167 3.77 1.71 -5.82
CA ALA A 167 2.84 2.82 -5.65
C ALA A 167 1.94 3.04 -6.89
N ALA A 168 1.74 2.00 -7.70
CA ALA A 168 0.73 2.05 -8.74
C ALA A 168 -0.64 2.29 -8.10
N THR A 169 -1.36 3.28 -8.60
CA THR A 169 -2.70 3.60 -8.12
C THR A 169 -3.74 3.14 -9.11
N HIS A 170 -4.88 2.74 -8.60
CA HIS A 170 -5.97 2.25 -9.41
C HIS A 170 -7.33 2.73 -8.91
N LEU A 171 -8.27 2.80 -9.84
CA LEU A 171 -9.65 3.12 -9.58
C LEU A 171 -10.45 1.83 -9.46
N VAL A 172 -10.19 1.08 -8.43
CA VAL A 172 -10.97 -0.12 -8.18
C VAL A 172 -12.29 0.30 -7.57
N GLY A 173 -13.38 -0.20 -8.16
CA GLY A 173 -14.54 -0.45 -7.35
C GLY A 173 -14.13 -1.57 -6.43
N ASP A 174 -13.50 -1.23 -5.32
CA ASP A 174 -13.27 -2.15 -4.23
C ASP A 174 -14.58 -2.91 -3.94
N ILE A 175 -14.56 -3.91 -3.11
CA ILE A 175 -15.74 -4.68 -2.67
C ILE A 175 -16.88 -3.79 -2.16
N ARG A 176 -16.62 -2.54 -1.93
CA ARG A 176 -17.67 -1.54 -1.68
C ARG A 176 -18.48 -1.26 -2.93
N PRO A 177 -19.80 -1.20 -2.84
CA PRO A 177 -20.62 -0.59 -3.87
C PRO A 177 -20.17 0.88 -3.98
N GLN A 178 -19.27 1.18 -4.89
CA GLN A 178 -18.80 2.55 -5.05
C GLN A 178 -19.40 3.17 -6.28
N SER A 179 -20.19 4.20 -6.05
CA SER A 179 -20.53 5.16 -7.07
C SER A 179 -19.39 6.18 -7.32
N HIS A 180 -18.31 6.11 -6.53
CA HIS A 180 -17.15 7.01 -6.63
C HIS A 180 -15.91 6.21 -6.97
N ARG A 181 -15.08 6.80 -7.79
CA ARG A 181 -13.76 6.28 -8.14
C ARG A 181 -12.74 7.02 -7.35
N ASN A 182 -12.49 6.51 -6.16
CA ASN A 182 -11.41 6.99 -5.34
C ASN A 182 -10.11 6.38 -5.83
N ARG A 183 -9.04 7.14 -5.72
CA ARG A 183 -7.69 6.66 -5.91
C ARG A 183 -7.36 5.65 -4.81
N LEU A 184 -6.82 4.50 -5.19
CA LEU A 184 -6.30 3.50 -4.26
C LEU A 184 -4.84 3.23 -4.58
N ASP A 185 -4.00 3.33 -3.56
CA ASP A 185 -2.61 2.93 -3.62
C ASP A 185 -2.47 1.42 -3.42
N THR A 186 -1.59 0.80 -4.19
CA THR A 186 -1.36 -0.64 -4.12
C THR A 186 -0.61 -1.01 -2.84
N PRO A 187 -1.19 -1.83 -1.95
CA PRO A 187 -0.52 -2.22 -0.71
C PRO A 187 0.61 -3.21 -0.98
N THR A 188 1.58 -3.27 -0.07
CA THR A 188 2.61 -4.30 -0.07
C THR A 188 2.04 -5.69 0.23
N LEU A 189 2.61 -6.74 -0.39
CA LEU A 189 2.33 -8.13 -0.03
C LEU A 189 3.23 -8.65 1.10
N ARG A 190 4.21 -7.87 1.55
CA ARG A 190 5.08 -8.26 2.67
C ARG A 190 4.25 -8.47 3.93
N GLY A 191 4.40 -9.62 4.56
CA GLY A 191 3.67 -9.98 5.77
C GLY A 191 2.20 -10.33 5.57
N VAL A 192 1.75 -10.70 4.36
CA VAL A 192 0.36 -11.14 4.14
C VAL A 192 0.00 -12.37 4.97
N ASN A 193 0.98 -13.21 5.31
CA ASN A 193 0.80 -14.41 6.13
C ASN A 193 0.33 -14.12 7.56
N ILE A 194 0.59 -12.93 8.10
CA ILE A 194 0.14 -12.53 9.46
C ILE A 194 -1.18 -11.76 9.42
N GLN A 195 -1.65 -11.34 8.26
CA GLN A 195 -2.90 -10.61 8.13
C GLN A 195 -4.11 -11.54 8.24
N ARG A 196 -5.20 -11.00 8.75
CA ARG A 196 -6.48 -11.70 8.89
C ARG A 196 -7.57 -10.87 8.24
N LEU A 197 -8.31 -11.53 7.39
CA LEU A 197 -9.24 -10.95 6.43
C LEU A 197 -8.55 -9.89 5.54
N PHE A 198 -8.70 -10.03 4.25
CA PHE A 198 -7.98 -9.26 3.24
C PHE A 198 -8.86 -8.20 2.60
N GLY A 199 -8.19 -7.26 1.89
CA GLY A 199 -8.82 -6.07 1.37
C GLY A 199 -9.05 -4.99 2.44
N SER A 200 -9.16 -3.74 2.01
CA SER A 200 -9.37 -2.58 2.91
C SER A 200 -10.65 -2.68 3.73
N GLN A 201 -11.60 -3.52 3.30
CA GLN A 201 -12.89 -3.78 3.94
C GLN A 201 -12.96 -5.13 4.66
N ARG A 202 -11.87 -5.90 4.74
CA ARG A 202 -11.83 -7.24 5.35
C ARG A 202 -12.86 -8.21 4.77
N ALA A 203 -13.19 -8.08 3.49
CA ALA A 203 -14.26 -8.88 2.89
C ALA A 203 -13.77 -10.24 2.37
N LEU A 204 -12.47 -10.46 2.27
CA LEU A 204 -11.86 -11.67 1.73
C LEU A 204 -11.20 -12.49 2.86
N LYS A 205 -11.35 -13.81 2.81
CA LYS A 205 -11.05 -14.70 3.93
C LYS A 205 -9.60 -15.17 3.99
N SER A 206 -8.99 -15.36 2.83
CA SER A 206 -7.64 -15.92 2.69
C SER A 206 -6.88 -15.25 1.55
N ILE A 207 -5.60 -15.58 1.42
CA ILE A 207 -4.78 -15.13 0.29
C ILE A 207 -5.35 -15.68 -1.02
N GLU A 208 -5.81 -16.93 -1.03
CA GLU A 208 -6.45 -17.56 -2.20
C GLU A 208 -7.72 -16.82 -2.59
N ASP A 209 -8.57 -16.47 -1.63
CA ASP A 209 -9.81 -15.75 -1.88
C ASP A 209 -9.53 -14.35 -2.46
N PHE A 210 -8.51 -13.66 -1.95
CA PHE A 210 -8.07 -12.38 -2.51
C PHE A 210 -7.48 -12.55 -3.92
N THR A 211 -6.62 -13.53 -4.12
CA THR A 211 -5.99 -13.81 -5.43
C THR A 211 -7.03 -14.15 -6.49
N GLU A 212 -8.03 -14.97 -6.15
CA GLU A 212 -9.15 -15.29 -7.03
C GLU A 212 -10.02 -14.06 -7.31
N PHE A 213 -10.27 -13.22 -6.30
CA PHE A 213 -10.99 -11.97 -6.48
C PHE A 213 -10.27 -11.03 -7.46
N GLU A 214 -8.97 -10.85 -7.33
CA GLU A 214 -8.17 -10.01 -8.23
C GLU A 214 -8.21 -10.54 -9.67
N GLN A 215 -8.13 -11.85 -9.88
CA GLN A 215 -8.26 -12.42 -11.21
C GLN A 215 -9.62 -12.14 -11.83
N ARG A 216 -10.69 -12.21 -11.06
CA ARG A 216 -12.05 -11.90 -11.55
C ARG A 216 -12.24 -10.41 -11.79
N ALA A 217 -11.78 -9.58 -10.87
CA ALA A 217 -12.02 -8.14 -10.90
C ALA A 217 -11.03 -7.40 -11.81
N ALA A 218 -9.73 -7.66 -11.65
CA ALA A 218 -8.68 -6.94 -12.35
C ALA A 218 -8.42 -7.51 -13.75
N TYR A 219 -8.52 -8.82 -13.92
CA TYR A 219 -8.27 -9.50 -15.21
C TYR A 219 -9.54 -9.90 -15.94
N PHE A 220 -10.68 -9.57 -15.39
CA PHE A 220 -11.99 -9.69 -16.01
C PHE A 220 -12.34 -11.09 -16.54
N ASP A 221 -12.06 -12.11 -15.77
CA ASP A 221 -12.55 -13.47 -16.10
C ASP A 221 -14.02 -13.65 -15.70
N GLY A 222 -14.59 -12.72 -14.95
CA GLY A 222 -15.96 -12.76 -14.50
C GLY A 222 -16.19 -13.75 -13.34
N ASP A 223 -17.45 -14.02 -13.07
CA ASP A 223 -17.83 -15.10 -12.17
C ASP A 223 -17.47 -16.48 -12.76
N ILE A 224 -17.58 -17.54 -11.93
CA ILE A 224 -17.25 -18.92 -12.35
C ILE A 224 -17.95 -19.34 -13.63
N LEU A 225 -19.23 -19.01 -13.79
CA LEU A 225 -19.99 -19.40 -15.00
C LEU A 225 -19.50 -18.65 -16.23
N THR A 226 -19.18 -17.38 -16.08
CA THR A 226 -18.60 -16.55 -17.14
C THR A 226 -17.20 -17.05 -17.51
N ALA A 227 -16.38 -17.39 -16.55
CA ALA A 227 -15.05 -17.98 -16.78
C ALA A 227 -15.13 -19.32 -17.54
N ILE A 228 -16.04 -20.21 -17.16
CA ILE A 228 -16.28 -21.48 -17.88
C ILE A 228 -16.67 -21.19 -19.34
N LYS A 229 -17.60 -20.27 -19.57
CA LYS A 229 -18.02 -19.88 -20.93
C LYS A 229 -16.87 -19.34 -21.79
N LYS A 230 -15.88 -18.73 -21.16
CA LYS A 230 -14.65 -18.23 -21.80
C LYS A 230 -13.58 -19.32 -21.97
N GLY A 231 -13.87 -20.58 -21.59
CA GLY A 231 -12.96 -21.71 -21.72
C GLY A 231 -11.96 -21.85 -20.57
N THR A 232 -12.14 -21.16 -19.46
CA THR A 232 -11.26 -21.31 -18.29
C THR A 232 -11.48 -22.67 -17.64
N ASN A 233 -10.40 -23.42 -17.45
CA ASN A 233 -10.42 -24.65 -16.66
C ASN A 233 -10.41 -24.32 -15.17
N ILE A 234 -11.54 -24.51 -14.52
CA ILE A 234 -11.73 -24.13 -13.10
C ILE A 234 -10.87 -24.93 -12.14
N LEU A 235 -10.62 -26.21 -12.44
CA LEU A 235 -9.76 -27.05 -11.60
C LEU A 235 -8.30 -26.60 -11.68
N GLU A 236 -7.84 -26.31 -12.89
CA GLU A 236 -6.50 -25.75 -13.10
C GLU A 236 -6.37 -24.39 -12.42
N ARG A 237 -7.37 -23.50 -12.55
CA ARG A 237 -7.42 -22.22 -11.88
C ARG A 237 -7.31 -22.34 -10.36
N GLY A 238 -8.04 -23.28 -9.74
CA GLY A 238 -7.95 -23.53 -8.31
C GLY A 238 -6.54 -23.87 -7.86
N SER A 239 -5.83 -24.70 -8.63
CA SER A 239 -4.43 -25.04 -8.37
C SER A 239 -3.50 -23.83 -8.55
N GLN A 240 -3.70 -23.03 -9.60
CA GLN A 240 -2.91 -21.82 -9.86
C GLN A 240 -3.06 -20.79 -8.74
N VAL A 241 -4.29 -20.56 -8.30
CA VAL A 241 -4.58 -19.65 -7.18
C VAL A 241 -3.88 -20.12 -5.91
N HIS A 242 -3.95 -21.41 -5.60
CA HIS A 242 -3.26 -21.99 -4.44
C HIS A 242 -1.74 -21.82 -4.54
N PHE A 243 -1.13 -22.07 -5.68
CA PHE A 243 0.33 -21.91 -5.85
C PHE A 243 0.75 -20.45 -5.70
N MET A 244 -0.01 -19.50 -6.25
CA MET A 244 0.24 -18.08 -6.05
C MET A 244 0.14 -17.68 -4.57
N ALA A 245 -0.84 -18.21 -3.83
CA ALA A 245 -0.98 -17.97 -2.41
C ALA A 245 0.18 -18.56 -1.60
N GLU A 246 0.64 -19.74 -1.94
CA GLU A 246 1.82 -20.39 -1.34
C GLU A 246 3.08 -19.52 -1.45
N PHE A 247 3.33 -18.92 -2.61
CA PHE A 247 4.45 -17.99 -2.74
C PHE A 247 4.21 -16.69 -1.96
N GLN A 248 3.04 -16.07 -2.10
CA GLN A 248 2.74 -14.82 -1.41
C GLN A 248 2.91 -14.93 0.11
N SER A 249 2.56 -16.09 0.68
CA SER A 249 2.70 -16.33 2.12
C SER A 249 4.14 -16.31 2.63
N LEU A 250 5.13 -16.42 1.74
CA LEU A 250 6.55 -16.35 2.08
C LEU A 250 7.09 -14.91 2.14
N LEU A 251 6.41 -13.95 1.58
CA LEU A 251 6.89 -12.56 1.52
C LEU A 251 6.96 -11.96 2.93
N ASP A 252 8.20 -11.72 3.39
CA ASP A 252 8.48 -11.22 4.73
C ASP A 252 8.70 -9.70 4.74
N PHE A 253 8.57 -9.13 5.91
CA PHE A 253 8.98 -7.76 6.17
C PHE A 253 10.50 -7.59 6.02
N PRO A 254 10.97 -6.37 5.74
CA PRO A 254 12.40 -6.09 5.79
C PRO A 254 12.95 -6.32 7.20
N PRO A 255 14.24 -6.65 7.32
CA PRO A 255 14.90 -6.78 8.61
C PRO A 255 14.76 -5.51 9.46
N ALA A 256 14.48 -5.68 10.74
CA ALA A 256 14.42 -4.61 11.73
C ALA A 256 15.40 -4.92 12.89
N PRO A 257 16.71 -4.68 12.70
CA PRO A 257 17.74 -5.19 13.59
C PRO A 257 17.75 -4.54 14.98
N LYS A 258 17.00 -3.47 15.17
CA LYS A 258 16.82 -2.82 16.47
C LYS A 258 15.60 -3.33 17.25
N LEU A 259 14.76 -4.18 16.64
CA LEU A 259 13.60 -4.75 17.32
C LEU A 259 13.92 -6.12 17.89
N ASP A 260 13.38 -6.41 19.06
CA ASP A 260 13.35 -7.75 19.65
C ASP A 260 12.22 -8.61 19.05
N ILE A 261 12.09 -9.84 19.51
CA ILE A 261 11.05 -10.79 19.04
C ILE A 261 9.61 -10.35 19.38
N PHE A 262 9.44 -9.44 20.32
CA PHE A 262 8.16 -8.87 20.70
C PHE A 262 7.86 -7.57 19.95
N GLY A 263 8.73 -7.19 19.00
CA GLY A 263 8.60 -5.97 18.21
C GLY A 263 8.96 -4.70 19.00
N ARG A 264 9.64 -4.80 20.14
CA ARG A 264 10.09 -3.65 20.94
C ARG A 264 11.53 -3.29 20.62
N LEU A 265 11.88 -2.02 20.76
CA LEU A 265 13.25 -1.57 20.57
C LEU A 265 14.18 -2.19 21.62
N ASP A 266 15.28 -2.75 21.15
CA ASP A 266 16.44 -3.08 21.97
C ASP A 266 17.12 -1.76 22.39
N THR A 267 17.00 -1.40 23.65
CA THR A 267 17.53 -0.14 24.19
C THR A 267 19.04 0.01 24.06
N LYS A 268 19.77 -1.11 23.83
CA LYS A 268 21.22 -1.08 23.60
C LYS A 268 21.57 -0.68 22.17
N LYS A 269 20.62 -0.80 21.23
CA LYS A 269 20.83 -0.51 19.81
C LYS A 269 20.11 0.75 19.37
N ALA A 270 19.08 1.14 20.10
CA ALA A 270 18.23 2.28 19.76
C ALA A 270 18.84 3.59 20.27
N THR A 271 18.56 4.67 19.57
CA THR A 271 18.89 6.03 20.05
C THR A 271 17.86 6.53 21.06
N ASP A 272 18.20 7.51 21.85
CA ASP A 272 17.27 8.12 22.82
C ASP A 272 16.00 8.64 22.15
N SER A 273 16.12 9.24 20.96
CA SER A 273 14.98 9.73 20.18
C SER A 273 14.03 8.58 19.77
N GLU A 274 14.57 7.46 19.28
CA GLU A 274 13.79 6.27 18.93
C GLU A 274 13.08 5.67 20.16
N ILE A 275 13.75 5.65 21.32
CA ILE A 275 13.18 5.16 22.58
C ILE A 275 12.04 6.06 23.04
N ARG A 276 12.21 7.40 23.00
CA ARG A 276 11.14 8.34 23.31
C ARG A 276 9.99 8.20 22.31
N GLY A 277 10.30 8.02 21.01
CA GLY A 277 9.30 7.80 19.98
C GLY A 277 8.47 6.53 20.21
N GLN A 278 9.12 5.44 20.62
CA GLN A 278 8.41 4.22 21.04
C GLN A 278 7.48 4.51 22.24
N ALA A 279 7.96 5.21 23.25
CA ALA A 279 7.14 5.56 24.39
C ALA A 279 5.91 6.39 24.00
N ILE A 280 6.08 7.36 23.09
CA ILE A 280 4.98 8.17 22.53
C ILE A 280 3.99 7.28 21.78
N PHE A 281 4.46 6.38 20.94
CA PHE A 281 3.63 5.45 20.17
C PHE A 281 2.70 4.63 21.07
N PHE A 282 3.23 4.13 22.19
CA PHE A 282 2.50 3.29 23.14
C PHE A 282 1.75 4.08 24.24
N SER A 283 1.73 5.42 24.16
CA SER A 283 1.05 6.27 25.14
C SER A 283 0.31 7.43 24.49
N LYS A 284 0.84 8.66 24.57
CA LYS A 284 0.23 9.91 24.12
C LYS A 284 -0.16 9.87 22.62
N GLY A 285 0.64 9.25 21.77
CA GLY A 285 0.38 9.12 20.32
C GLY A 285 -0.81 8.24 19.98
N LYS A 286 -1.30 7.42 20.92
CA LYS A 286 -2.46 6.52 20.78
C LYS A 286 -2.34 5.46 19.67
N CYS A 287 -1.20 5.36 18.97
CA CYS A 287 -1.01 4.51 17.78
C CYS A 287 -1.21 3.01 18.11
N PHE A 288 -0.78 2.58 19.30
CA PHE A 288 -0.89 1.20 19.75
C PHE A 288 -2.31 0.67 19.85
N LYS A 289 -3.32 1.54 19.89
CA LYS A 289 -4.73 1.13 19.99
C LYS A 289 -5.19 0.38 18.74
N CYS A 290 -4.62 0.71 17.60
CA CYS A 290 -4.88 0.05 16.31
C CYS A 290 -3.66 -0.75 15.83
N HIS A 291 -2.46 -0.36 16.25
CA HIS A 291 -1.20 -0.93 15.83
C HIS A 291 -0.41 -1.59 16.98
N PRO A 292 -0.93 -2.67 17.62
CA PRO A 292 -0.19 -3.39 18.66
C PRO A 292 1.01 -4.15 18.08
N ALA A 293 2.11 -4.22 18.87
CA ALA A 293 3.26 -5.08 18.54
C ALA A 293 2.85 -6.57 18.59
N PRO A 294 3.58 -7.49 17.94
CA PRO A 294 4.88 -7.31 17.26
C PRO A 294 4.78 -6.85 15.79
N TYR A 295 3.63 -6.98 15.15
CA TYR A 295 3.46 -6.67 13.73
C TYR A 295 2.83 -5.30 13.48
N TYR A 296 2.41 -4.62 14.54
CA TYR A 296 1.82 -3.28 14.48
C TYR A 296 0.53 -3.23 13.66
N THR A 297 -0.34 -4.21 13.89
CA THR A 297 -1.71 -4.28 13.39
C THR A 297 -2.57 -5.10 14.34
N ASP A 298 -3.82 -4.67 14.54
CA ASP A 298 -4.84 -5.45 15.23
C ASP A 298 -5.72 -6.25 14.25
N ASN A 299 -5.48 -6.09 12.93
CA ASN A 299 -6.31 -6.67 11.87
C ASN A 299 -7.81 -6.27 11.94
N LEU A 300 -8.16 -5.23 12.66
CA LEU A 300 -9.52 -4.72 12.75
C LEU A 300 -9.77 -3.58 11.77
N MET A 301 -10.97 -3.04 11.81
CA MET A 301 -11.34 -1.86 11.02
C MET A 301 -11.63 -0.69 11.96
N HIS A 302 -11.16 0.49 11.58
CA HIS A 302 -11.37 1.72 12.34
C HIS A 302 -11.85 2.83 11.42
N ASP A 303 -12.87 3.55 11.86
CA ASP A 303 -13.36 4.76 11.22
C ASP A 303 -12.68 5.97 11.85
N LEU A 304 -11.84 6.63 11.07
CA LEU A 304 -11.11 7.82 11.50
C LEU A 304 -11.95 9.09 11.39
N GLN A 305 -13.12 9.02 10.75
CA GLN A 305 -14.04 10.14 10.53
C GLN A 305 -13.33 11.40 10.00
N VAL A 306 -12.44 11.20 9.03
CA VAL A 306 -11.57 12.27 8.50
C VAL A 306 -12.39 13.40 7.86
N GLU A 307 -13.55 13.08 7.32
CA GLU A 307 -14.47 14.04 6.71
C GLU A 307 -14.98 15.12 7.66
N ARG A 308 -14.84 14.97 8.98
CA ARG A 308 -15.18 16.03 9.94
C ARG A 308 -14.28 17.25 9.85
N PHE A 309 -13.10 17.12 9.23
CA PHE A 309 -12.11 18.20 9.11
C PHE A 309 -12.27 19.06 7.85
N TYR A 310 -13.06 18.64 6.88
CA TYR A 310 -13.18 19.37 5.60
C TYR A 310 -14.63 19.50 5.14
N LYS A 311 -14.89 20.54 4.34
CA LYS A 311 -16.20 20.73 3.72
C LYS A 311 -16.42 19.68 2.64
N PRO A 312 -17.67 19.24 2.43
CA PRO A 312 -17.99 18.37 1.30
C PRO A 312 -17.42 18.96 0.01
N GLN A 313 -16.73 18.11 -0.75
CA GLN A 313 -16.08 18.52 -1.99
C GLN A 313 -16.63 17.72 -3.16
N VAL A 314 -16.60 18.37 -4.33
CA VAL A 314 -16.82 17.69 -5.59
C VAL A 314 -15.45 17.48 -6.23
N ILE A 315 -15.07 16.21 -6.38
CA ILE A 315 -13.83 15.82 -7.06
C ILE A 315 -14.24 15.03 -8.30
N ASN A 316 -13.74 15.46 -9.45
CA ASN A 316 -14.05 14.82 -10.74
C ASN A 316 -15.57 14.66 -10.97
N GLY A 317 -16.35 15.68 -10.62
CA GLY A 317 -17.80 15.69 -10.81
C GLY A 317 -18.63 14.91 -9.80
N GLN A 318 -17.99 14.36 -8.75
CA GLN A 318 -18.68 13.58 -7.72
C GLN A 318 -18.40 14.12 -6.32
N TYR A 319 -19.43 14.07 -5.46
CA TYR A 319 -19.25 14.38 -4.05
C TYR A 319 -18.39 13.32 -3.35
N ILE A 320 -17.36 13.77 -2.62
CA ILE A 320 -16.61 12.89 -1.74
C ILE A 320 -17.52 12.47 -0.59
N ARG A 321 -17.67 11.16 -0.44
CA ARG A 321 -18.37 10.56 0.69
C ARG A 321 -17.43 10.36 1.87
N ALA A 322 -18.02 10.08 3.03
CA ALA A 322 -17.29 9.57 4.18
C ALA A 322 -16.44 8.35 3.80
N GLU A 323 -15.20 8.30 4.25
CA GLU A 323 -14.29 7.18 3.96
C GLU A 323 -14.74 5.89 4.67
N GLY A 324 -15.38 6.04 5.83
CA GLY A 324 -15.84 4.93 6.65
C GLY A 324 -14.71 4.11 7.26
N PRO A 325 -15.03 2.95 7.85
CA PRO A 325 -14.03 2.10 8.48
C PRO A 325 -13.08 1.48 7.45
N ILE A 326 -11.78 1.52 7.73
CA ILE A 326 -10.71 0.93 6.93
C ILE A 326 -9.91 -0.04 7.80
N LYS A 327 -9.45 -1.14 7.20
CA LYS A 327 -8.61 -2.12 7.87
C LYS A 327 -7.29 -1.51 8.32
N THR A 328 -6.84 -1.89 9.51
CA THR A 328 -5.50 -1.60 10.00
C THR A 328 -4.47 -2.50 9.34
N PHE A 329 -3.56 -1.92 8.56
CA PHE A 329 -2.44 -2.63 7.96
C PHE A 329 -1.22 -2.65 8.89
N PRO A 330 -0.31 -3.66 8.76
CA PRO A 330 0.93 -3.70 9.52
C PRO A 330 1.81 -2.48 9.27
N LEU A 331 2.51 -1.99 10.29
CA LEU A 331 3.51 -0.92 10.13
C LEU A 331 4.93 -1.45 9.97
N ARG A 332 5.16 -2.78 10.02
CA ARG A 332 6.47 -3.36 9.78
C ARG A 332 6.91 -3.06 8.34
N GLY A 333 8.12 -2.51 8.19
CA GLY A 333 8.65 -2.10 6.90
C GLY A 333 8.03 -0.83 6.31
N ILE A 334 7.29 -0.05 7.11
CA ILE A 334 6.57 1.14 6.62
C ILE A 334 7.48 2.17 5.95
N LYS A 335 8.74 2.25 6.34
CA LYS A 335 9.72 3.16 5.72
C LYS A 335 9.94 2.91 4.23
N ASP A 336 9.71 1.68 3.76
CA ASP A 336 9.91 1.30 2.36
C ASP A 336 8.68 1.55 1.48
N SER A 337 7.57 2.00 2.05
CA SER A 337 6.23 1.97 1.45
C SER A 337 5.56 3.34 1.31
N PRO A 338 6.28 4.45 1.04
CA PRO A 338 5.59 5.69 0.67
C PRO A 338 4.94 5.52 -0.74
N PRO A 339 3.89 6.31 -1.06
CA PRO A 339 3.14 7.18 -0.17
C PRO A 339 2.23 6.41 0.79
N TYR A 340 1.68 7.10 1.80
CA TYR A 340 0.93 6.49 2.90
C TYR A 340 -0.57 6.79 2.81
N LEU A 341 -1.37 6.05 3.61
CA LEU A 341 -2.81 5.87 3.53
C LEU A 341 -3.25 5.09 2.28
N HIS A 342 -4.52 4.72 2.28
CA HIS A 342 -5.12 3.89 1.23
C HIS A 342 -5.16 4.55 -0.16
N ASP A 343 -5.01 5.87 -0.23
CA ASP A 343 -4.98 6.64 -1.49
C ASP A 343 -3.62 7.32 -1.76
N GLY A 344 -2.64 7.13 -0.89
CA GLY A 344 -1.31 7.69 -1.06
C GLY A 344 -1.20 9.20 -0.83
N ARG A 345 -2.17 9.80 -0.10
CA ARG A 345 -2.18 11.27 0.11
C ARG A 345 -1.08 11.80 1.03
N LEU A 346 -0.44 10.95 1.80
CA LEU A 346 0.61 11.33 2.73
C LEU A 346 1.96 10.89 2.16
N LEU A 347 2.82 11.84 1.85
CA LEU A 347 4.04 11.57 1.09
C LEU A 347 5.21 11.13 1.96
N THR A 348 5.19 11.46 3.26
CA THR A 348 6.28 11.19 4.20
C THR A 348 5.75 10.63 5.53
N LEU A 349 6.64 10.08 6.34
CA LEU A 349 6.28 9.69 7.72
C LEU A 349 5.96 10.90 8.59
N GLU A 350 6.59 12.05 8.31
CA GLU A 350 6.27 13.31 8.95
C GLU A 350 4.83 13.75 8.65
N ASP A 351 4.40 13.67 7.39
CA ASP A 351 3.00 13.93 7.01
C ASP A 351 2.05 12.95 7.71
N THR A 352 2.46 11.68 7.82
CA THR A 352 1.66 10.65 8.50
C THR A 352 1.48 10.98 9.98
N VAL A 353 2.54 11.39 10.65
CA VAL A 353 2.48 11.79 12.07
C VAL A 353 1.64 13.05 12.24
N GLU A 354 1.78 14.06 11.38
CA GLU A 354 0.95 15.26 11.42
C GLU A 354 -0.54 14.95 11.17
N PHE A 355 -0.83 14.10 10.20
CA PHE A 355 -2.20 13.66 9.93
C PHE A 355 -2.84 13.02 11.15
N PHE A 356 -2.18 12.03 11.75
CA PHE A 356 -2.72 11.35 12.92
C PHE A 356 -2.71 12.22 14.17
N ASN A 357 -1.78 13.18 14.29
CA ASN A 357 -1.80 14.18 15.35
C ASN A 357 -3.09 15.01 15.31
N LEU A 358 -3.55 15.40 14.10
CA LEU A 358 -4.82 16.10 13.93
C LEU A 358 -6.01 15.17 14.15
N VAL A 359 -6.03 14.01 13.47
CA VAL A 359 -7.18 13.09 13.46
C VAL A 359 -7.45 12.49 14.84
N LEU A 360 -6.42 12.18 15.62
CA LEU A 360 -6.53 11.61 16.96
C LEU A 360 -6.46 12.65 18.08
N GLU A 361 -6.29 13.93 17.72
CA GLU A 361 -6.21 15.05 18.66
C GLU A 361 -5.20 14.77 19.79
N THR A 362 -3.98 14.37 19.38
CA THR A 362 -2.93 13.96 20.34
C THR A 362 -2.09 15.11 20.85
N ASN A 363 -2.12 16.25 20.20
CA ASN A 363 -1.41 17.47 20.58
C ASN A 363 0.09 17.22 20.85
N LEU A 364 0.74 16.49 19.94
CA LEU A 364 2.18 16.26 19.99
C LEU A 364 2.92 17.56 19.63
N ASN A 365 3.93 17.90 20.39
CA ASN A 365 4.84 18.98 20.04
C ASN A 365 5.85 18.55 18.96
N VAL A 366 6.67 19.47 18.48
CA VAL A 366 7.62 19.23 17.37
C VAL A 366 8.63 18.12 17.72
N GLU A 367 9.17 18.12 18.95
CA GLU A 367 10.13 17.10 19.40
C GLU A 367 9.48 15.72 19.47
N GLU A 368 8.29 15.61 20.06
CA GLU A 368 7.53 14.38 20.15
C GLU A 368 7.19 13.79 18.75
N LYS A 369 6.85 14.64 17.78
CA LYS A 369 6.61 14.21 16.40
C LYS A 369 7.88 13.68 15.74
N ASN A 370 9.01 14.36 15.93
CA ASN A 370 10.31 13.91 15.40
C ASN A 370 10.74 12.58 16.02
N ASP A 371 10.57 12.42 17.33
CA ASP A 371 10.86 11.19 18.04
C ASP A 371 9.98 10.03 17.54
N LEU A 372 8.67 10.29 17.35
CA LEU A 372 7.74 9.31 16.82
C LEU A 372 8.13 8.86 15.39
N VAL A 373 8.51 9.79 14.52
CA VAL A 373 9.02 9.48 13.17
C VAL A 373 10.31 8.66 13.26
N ALA A 374 11.23 9.00 14.17
CA ALA A 374 12.47 8.24 14.37
C ALA A 374 12.18 6.79 14.74
N PHE A 375 11.18 6.55 15.59
CA PHE A 375 10.72 5.20 15.92
C PHE A 375 10.07 4.48 14.73
N LEU A 376 9.13 5.11 14.02
CA LEU A 376 8.47 4.51 12.86
C LEU A 376 9.45 4.04 11.78
N ARG A 377 10.57 4.73 11.63
CA ARG A 377 11.66 4.34 10.71
C ARG A 377 12.38 3.06 11.11
N GLN A 378 12.18 2.55 12.32
CA GLN A 378 12.79 1.31 12.81
C GLN A 378 11.86 0.10 12.65
N LEU A 379 10.58 0.31 12.34
CA LEU A 379 9.63 -0.76 12.13
C LEU A 379 9.83 -1.45 10.77
#